data_396b6d8b8e9ddf89c79cb147490e014d
#
_entry.id   396b6d8b8e9ddf89c79cb147490e014d
#
_cell.length_a   1.000
_cell.length_b   1.000
_cell.length_c   1.000
_cell.angle_alpha   90.00
_cell.angle_beta   90.00
_cell.angle_gamma   90.00
#
_symmetry.space_group_name_H-M   'P 1'
#
loop_
_entity.id
_entity.type
_entity.pdbx_description
1 polymer ?
#
loop_
_entity_poly.entity_id
_entity_poly.type
_entity_poly.pdbx_seq_one_letter_code
_entity_poly.pdbx_strand_id
1 'polypeptide(L)'
;MKRIGVIFCFLAWGITSFSQEMNCIVSVSAPQIEGTDKRVFENLQNAIYEFVNNRKWTNNNFKVEERIECTILITVNDRLSSDEFRGNINLVLRRPVLNSAYNSVLLNYIDKGFQFRYTEFQPLDYSDGTFSSNLTSVLAFYTYMYLGLYFDTFSPSGGQAFLVKAQEVVTAAQNASEPGWKAFDGTRNRYWMAENFLNPSNSALRDFFYKYHRLGLDEMYEKVDAGRENCTQSLDGIKTLFNTKPELFALQLLTDAKRDEFINIYSDQKVPPTEKATAVNIFKEIDPANGSSYQVILESK
;
A
#
# COMPACT_ATOMS: atom_id res chain seq x y z
N MET A 1 -22.80 -23.59 65.17
CA MET A 1 -22.61 -22.41 64.32
C MET A 1 -21.73 -22.81 63.12
N LYS A 2 -22.32 -23.11 61.94
CA LYS A 2 -21.60 -23.49 60.74
C LYS A 2 -21.33 -22.23 59.90
N ARG A 3 -20.05 -21.89 59.67
CA ARG A 3 -19.64 -20.79 58.78
C ARG A 3 -19.63 -21.31 57.38
N ILE A 4 -20.54 -20.79 56.54
CA ILE A 4 -20.58 -21.03 55.09
C ILE A 4 -19.60 -20.02 54.44
N GLY A 5 -18.49 -20.53 53.91
CA GLY A 5 -17.55 -19.73 53.12
C GLY A 5 -18.09 -19.61 51.69
N VAL A 6 -18.44 -18.40 51.28
CA VAL A 6 -18.77 -18.08 49.90
C VAL A 6 -17.49 -17.89 49.10
N ILE A 7 -17.18 -18.86 48.23
CA ILE A 7 -16.09 -18.76 47.26
C ILE A 7 -16.60 -17.92 46.07
N PHE A 8 -16.12 -16.69 45.96
CA PHE A 8 -16.34 -15.81 44.82
C PHE A 8 -15.39 -16.24 43.70
N CYS A 9 -15.85 -17.08 42.75
CA CYS A 9 -15.13 -17.35 41.50
C CYS A 9 -15.18 -16.09 40.63
N PHE A 10 -14.11 -15.30 40.61
CA PHE A 10 -13.88 -14.29 39.57
C PHE A 10 -13.62 -15.03 38.25
N LEU A 11 -14.64 -15.14 37.40
CA LEU A 11 -14.47 -15.43 35.97
C LEU A 11 -13.77 -14.21 35.35
N ALA A 12 -12.45 -14.28 35.22
CA ALA A 12 -11.71 -13.39 34.34
C ALA A 12 -12.14 -13.70 32.89
N TRP A 13 -13.13 -12.97 32.40
CA TRP A 13 -13.38 -12.88 30.97
C TRP A 13 -12.16 -12.22 30.34
N GLY A 14 -11.31 -13.04 29.77
CA GLY A 14 -10.24 -12.58 28.90
C GLY A 14 -10.90 -11.80 27.74
N ILE A 15 -10.83 -10.48 27.81
CA ILE A 15 -11.13 -9.61 26.67
C ILE A 15 -10.10 -10.00 25.62
N THR A 16 -10.51 -10.81 24.64
CA THR A 16 -9.72 -11.03 23.43
C THR A 16 -9.70 -9.69 22.69
N SER A 17 -8.67 -8.90 22.97
CA SER A 17 -8.36 -7.70 22.21
C SER A 17 -8.04 -8.18 20.80
N PHE A 18 -8.98 -8.03 19.87
CA PHE A 18 -8.70 -8.22 18.46
C PHE A 18 -7.68 -7.15 18.08
N SER A 19 -6.46 -7.59 17.85
CA SER A 19 -5.39 -6.72 17.37
C SER A 19 -5.73 -6.31 15.95
N GLN A 20 -6.07 -5.04 15.77
CA GLN A 20 -6.25 -4.42 14.45
C GLN A 20 -4.87 -4.16 13.87
N GLU A 21 -4.61 -4.63 12.66
CA GLU A 21 -3.33 -4.42 11.98
C GLU A 21 -3.29 -3.10 11.21
N MET A 22 -4.46 -2.67 10.68
CA MET A 22 -4.58 -1.50 9.85
C MET A 22 -5.03 -0.27 10.65
N ASN A 23 -4.50 0.89 10.29
CA ASN A 23 -4.95 2.21 10.70
C ASN A 23 -5.23 3.02 9.43
N CYS A 24 -6.26 2.61 8.70
CA CYS A 24 -6.60 3.15 7.40
C CYS A 24 -7.60 4.30 7.51
N ILE A 25 -7.25 5.46 6.96
CA ILE A 25 -8.19 6.56 6.75
C ILE A 25 -9.01 6.24 5.50
N VAL A 26 -10.32 6.18 5.65
CA VAL A 26 -11.24 5.92 4.54
C VAL A 26 -12.12 7.13 4.31
N SER A 27 -12.24 7.55 3.05
CA SER A 27 -13.17 8.60 2.63
C SER A 27 -13.86 8.21 1.33
N VAL A 28 -15.17 8.46 1.26
CA VAL A 28 -15.97 8.25 0.05
C VAL A 28 -16.64 9.57 -0.33
N SER A 29 -16.40 10.03 -1.54
CA SER A 29 -17.01 11.24 -2.08
C SER A 29 -17.73 10.96 -3.40
N ALA A 30 -18.84 11.64 -3.65
CA ALA A 30 -19.64 11.51 -4.87
C ALA A 30 -20.08 12.88 -5.36
N PRO A 31 -19.14 13.78 -5.75
CA PRO A 31 -19.47 15.18 -6.04
C PRO A 31 -20.33 15.37 -7.29
N GLN A 32 -20.34 14.38 -8.20
CA GLN A 32 -21.06 14.44 -9.48
C GLN A 32 -22.36 13.64 -9.48
N ILE A 33 -22.69 12.95 -8.38
CA ILE A 33 -23.89 12.11 -8.30
C ILE A 33 -25.06 12.93 -7.74
N GLU A 34 -25.99 13.28 -8.61
CA GLU A 34 -27.25 13.93 -8.24
C GLU A 34 -28.34 12.90 -7.88
N GLY A 35 -29.28 13.30 -7.00
CA GLY A 35 -30.47 12.49 -6.69
C GLY A 35 -30.21 11.24 -5.82
N THR A 36 -28.99 11.03 -5.32
CA THR A 36 -28.69 9.97 -4.35
C THR A 36 -28.57 10.59 -2.96
N ASP A 37 -29.17 9.94 -1.96
CA ASP A 37 -29.00 10.34 -0.56
C ASP A 37 -27.52 10.25 -0.16
N LYS A 38 -26.94 11.35 0.31
CA LYS A 38 -25.54 11.40 0.76
C LYS A 38 -25.23 10.35 1.84
N ARG A 39 -26.24 9.97 2.62
CA ARG A 39 -26.12 8.93 3.66
C ARG A 39 -25.69 7.58 3.11
N VAL A 40 -26.03 7.24 1.85
CA VAL A 40 -25.58 5.99 1.21
C VAL A 40 -24.05 5.94 1.15
N PHE A 41 -23.41 7.06 0.79
CA PHE A 41 -21.95 7.13 0.71
C PHE A 41 -21.26 7.23 2.07
N GLU A 42 -21.91 7.85 3.06
CA GLU A 42 -21.45 7.85 4.46
C GLU A 42 -21.52 6.43 5.05
N ASN A 43 -22.60 5.69 4.79
CA ASN A 43 -22.73 4.29 5.20
C ASN A 43 -21.72 3.38 4.47
N LEU A 44 -21.49 3.61 3.19
CA LEU A 44 -20.44 2.91 2.43
C LEU A 44 -19.04 3.17 3.03
N GLN A 45 -18.73 4.43 3.35
CA GLN A 45 -17.46 4.80 3.99
C GLN A 45 -17.27 4.06 5.31
N ASN A 46 -18.30 4.04 6.17
CA ASN A 46 -18.23 3.34 7.44
C ASN A 46 -18.06 1.82 7.25
N ALA A 47 -18.80 1.22 6.31
CA ALA A 47 -18.67 -0.21 6.01
C ALA A 47 -17.27 -0.57 5.50
N ILE A 48 -16.66 0.26 4.64
CA ILE A 48 -15.29 0.07 4.16
C ILE A 48 -14.29 0.26 5.31
N TYR A 49 -14.48 1.28 6.15
CA TYR A 49 -13.64 1.49 7.33
C TYR A 49 -13.64 0.26 8.24
N GLU A 50 -14.80 -0.28 8.56
CA GLU A 50 -14.93 -1.48 9.39
C GLU A 50 -14.31 -2.70 8.71
N PHE A 51 -14.53 -2.88 7.41
CA PHE A 51 -13.97 -3.99 6.63
C PHE A 51 -12.45 -3.99 6.65
N VAL A 52 -11.80 -2.85 6.46
CA VAL A 52 -10.33 -2.75 6.38
C VAL A 52 -9.69 -2.76 7.77
N ASN A 53 -10.25 -2.00 8.73
CA ASN A 53 -9.59 -1.78 10.02
C ASN A 53 -9.97 -2.82 11.09
N ASN A 54 -11.19 -3.36 11.06
CA ASN A 54 -11.67 -4.26 12.13
C ASN A 54 -11.49 -5.74 11.79
N ARG A 55 -11.23 -6.07 10.51
CA ARG A 55 -10.95 -7.44 10.09
C ARG A 55 -9.51 -7.83 10.48
N LYS A 56 -9.33 -9.07 10.95
CA LYS A 56 -8.02 -9.66 11.18
C LYS A 56 -7.44 -10.18 9.86
N TRP A 57 -6.36 -9.55 9.39
CA TRP A 57 -5.69 -9.89 8.13
C TRP A 57 -4.47 -10.77 8.30
N THR A 58 -3.89 -10.80 9.50
CA THR A 58 -2.67 -11.56 9.82
C THR A 58 -2.85 -12.35 11.11
N ASN A 59 -1.89 -13.22 11.40
CA ASN A 59 -1.79 -13.88 12.71
C ASN A 59 -0.91 -13.11 13.70
N ASN A 60 -0.39 -11.96 13.30
CA ASN A 60 0.44 -11.12 14.15
C ASN A 60 -0.40 -10.29 15.12
N ASN A 61 0.20 -9.88 16.23
CA ASN A 61 -0.40 -8.95 17.16
C ASN A 61 0.32 -7.61 17.04
N PHE A 62 -0.42 -6.58 16.68
CA PHE A 62 0.09 -5.21 16.55
C PHE A 62 -0.31 -4.41 17.80
N LYS A 63 0.61 -3.64 18.34
CA LYS A 63 0.26 -2.57 19.26
C LYS A 63 -0.38 -1.43 18.48
N VAL A 64 -1.04 -0.51 19.18
CA VAL A 64 -1.74 0.62 18.54
C VAL A 64 -0.78 1.48 17.69
N GLU A 65 0.42 1.71 18.22
CA GLU A 65 1.49 2.47 17.57
C GLU A 65 2.19 1.73 16.43
N GLU A 66 1.98 0.41 16.31
CA GLU A 66 2.57 -0.43 15.25
C GLU A 66 1.62 -0.63 14.06
N ARG A 67 0.38 -0.13 14.16
CA ARG A 67 -0.62 -0.28 13.11
C ARG A 67 -0.16 0.38 11.82
N ILE A 68 -0.48 -0.26 10.71
CA ILE A 68 -0.06 0.15 9.38
C ILE A 68 -0.89 1.33 8.91
N GLU A 69 -0.25 2.48 8.71
CA GLU A 69 -0.90 3.69 8.24
C GLU A 69 -1.19 3.62 6.74
N CYS A 70 -2.45 3.73 6.38
CA CYS A 70 -2.87 3.81 4.99
C CYS A 70 -4.05 4.75 4.78
N THR A 71 -4.30 5.07 3.51
CA THR A 71 -5.40 5.92 3.09
C THR A 71 -6.10 5.26 1.89
N ILE A 72 -7.43 5.23 1.93
CA ILE A 72 -8.30 4.79 0.83
C ILE A 72 -9.30 5.91 0.58
N LEU A 73 -9.15 6.62 -0.55
CA LEU A 73 -10.08 7.67 -0.96
C LEU A 73 -10.82 7.21 -2.22
N ILE A 74 -12.13 7.08 -2.13
CA ILE A 74 -12.99 6.69 -3.24
C ILE A 74 -13.72 7.93 -3.74
N THR A 75 -13.58 8.22 -5.03
CA THR A 75 -14.37 9.23 -5.72
C THR A 75 -15.31 8.52 -6.68
N VAL A 76 -16.60 8.58 -6.38
CA VAL A 76 -17.67 8.03 -7.23
C VAL A 76 -17.99 9.06 -8.31
N ASN A 77 -17.76 8.68 -9.58
CA ASN A 77 -17.95 9.56 -10.72
C ASN A 77 -19.31 9.33 -11.41
N ASP A 78 -19.73 8.06 -11.52
CA ASP A 78 -20.94 7.65 -12.23
C ASP A 78 -21.79 6.71 -11.38
N ARG A 79 -23.12 6.85 -11.51
CA ARG A 79 -24.10 5.87 -11.04
C ARG A 79 -24.67 5.16 -12.26
N LEU A 80 -24.34 3.88 -12.41
CA LEU A 80 -24.73 3.08 -13.57
C LEU A 80 -26.13 2.48 -13.40
N SER A 81 -26.51 2.15 -12.15
CA SER A 81 -27.84 1.67 -11.78
C SER A 81 -28.22 2.14 -10.37
N SER A 82 -29.30 1.59 -9.79
CA SER A 82 -29.70 1.90 -8.42
C SER A 82 -28.64 1.56 -7.38
N ASP A 83 -27.84 0.52 -7.63
CA ASP A 83 -26.86 -0.09 -6.73
C ASP A 83 -25.44 -0.20 -7.33
N GLU A 84 -25.25 0.23 -8.58
CA GLU A 84 -23.97 0.07 -9.29
C GLU A 84 -23.33 1.42 -9.58
N PHE A 85 -22.06 1.52 -9.21
CA PHE A 85 -21.27 2.75 -9.23
C PHE A 85 -19.94 2.53 -9.95
N ARG A 86 -19.42 3.61 -10.53
CA ARG A 86 -18.06 3.67 -11.10
C ARG A 86 -17.33 4.86 -10.53
N GLY A 87 -16.02 4.69 -10.29
CA GLY A 87 -15.21 5.75 -9.75
C GLY A 87 -13.71 5.43 -9.77
N ASN A 88 -12.98 6.18 -9.00
CA ASN A 88 -11.56 5.97 -8.78
C ASN A 88 -11.34 5.63 -7.30
N ILE A 89 -10.34 4.79 -7.03
CA ILE A 89 -9.85 4.54 -5.69
C ILE A 89 -8.40 5.00 -5.61
N ASN A 90 -8.13 5.98 -4.75
CA ASN A 90 -6.79 6.49 -4.46
C ASN A 90 -6.25 5.80 -3.21
N LEU A 91 -5.06 5.29 -3.30
CA LEU A 91 -4.44 4.35 -2.38
C LEU A 91 -3.07 4.87 -1.97
N VAL A 92 -2.89 5.12 -0.67
CA VAL A 92 -1.60 5.53 -0.11
C VAL A 92 -1.24 4.62 1.05
N LEU A 93 -0.03 4.07 1.02
CA LEU A 93 0.56 3.29 2.11
C LEU A 93 1.79 4.02 2.62
N ARG A 94 1.89 4.14 3.94
CA ARG A 94 3.04 4.74 4.63
C ARG A 94 3.67 3.78 5.61
N ARG A 95 4.96 4.01 5.88
CA ARG A 95 5.74 3.30 6.87
C ARG A 95 6.55 4.30 7.69
N PRO A 96 6.44 4.29 9.03
CA PRO A 96 7.29 5.13 9.87
C PRO A 96 8.76 4.71 9.71
N VAL A 97 9.65 5.71 9.66
CA VAL A 97 11.10 5.49 9.68
C VAL A 97 11.57 5.45 11.13
N LEU A 98 12.43 4.50 11.46
CA LEU A 98 12.89 4.25 12.83
C LEU A 98 13.46 5.51 13.48
N ASN A 99 12.99 5.80 14.71
CA ASN A 99 13.40 6.96 15.51
C ASN A 99 13.30 8.33 14.79
N SER A 100 12.34 8.46 13.87
CA SER A 100 12.09 9.66 13.09
C SER A 100 10.59 10.02 13.14
N ALA A 101 10.27 11.29 12.94
CA ALA A 101 8.89 11.74 12.71
C ALA A 101 8.46 11.59 11.23
N TYR A 102 9.32 11.05 10.38
CA TYR A 102 9.08 10.90 8.96
C TYR A 102 8.40 9.56 8.63
N ASN A 103 7.36 9.63 7.80
CA ASN A 103 6.66 8.47 7.26
C ASN A 103 6.95 8.34 5.76
N SER A 104 7.70 7.29 5.41
CA SER A 104 8.07 6.96 4.04
C SER A 104 6.88 6.39 3.28
N VAL A 105 6.60 6.92 2.08
CA VAL A 105 5.52 6.43 1.22
C VAL A 105 5.96 5.16 0.50
N LEU A 106 5.23 4.06 0.66
CA LEU A 106 5.50 2.78 0.00
C LEU A 106 4.68 2.58 -1.27
N LEU A 107 3.47 3.13 -1.30
CA LEU A 107 2.57 3.10 -2.45
C LEU A 107 1.79 4.41 -2.51
N ASN A 108 1.70 4.98 -3.71
CA ASN A 108 0.79 6.09 -4.05
C ASN A 108 0.21 5.79 -5.44
N TYR A 109 -1.04 5.32 -5.48
CA TYR A 109 -1.62 4.82 -6.72
C TYR A 109 -3.11 5.18 -6.83
N ILE A 110 -3.55 5.49 -8.05
CA ILE A 110 -4.96 5.72 -8.38
C ILE A 110 -5.42 4.62 -9.33
N ASP A 111 -6.26 3.71 -8.84
CA ASP A 111 -6.96 2.75 -9.68
C ASP A 111 -8.23 3.38 -10.25
N LYS A 112 -8.21 3.60 -11.56
CA LYS A 112 -9.31 4.22 -12.33
C LYS A 112 -10.35 3.20 -12.82
N GLY A 113 -10.04 1.92 -12.71
CA GLY A 113 -10.92 0.81 -13.10
C GLY A 113 -11.84 0.33 -11.97
N PHE A 114 -12.22 1.20 -11.05
CA PHE A 114 -13.02 0.82 -9.89
C PHE A 114 -14.51 0.93 -10.18
N GLN A 115 -15.15 -0.21 -10.43
CA GLN A 115 -16.60 -0.35 -10.59
C GLN A 115 -17.12 -1.32 -9.53
N PHE A 116 -18.21 -0.98 -8.84
CA PHE A 116 -18.69 -1.79 -7.73
C PHE A 116 -20.20 -1.69 -7.56
N ARG A 117 -20.78 -2.69 -6.89
CA ARG A 117 -22.16 -2.67 -6.39
C ARG A 117 -22.15 -2.47 -4.90
N TYR A 118 -23.08 -1.66 -4.43
CA TYR A 118 -23.32 -1.44 -3.01
C TYR A 118 -24.82 -1.22 -2.75
N THR A 119 -25.35 -2.03 -1.84
CA THR A 119 -26.69 -1.83 -1.27
C THR A 119 -26.52 -1.42 0.19
N GLU A 120 -27.22 -0.37 0.59
CA GLU A 120 -27.13 0.18 1.94
C GLU A 120 -27.42 -0.91 3.00
N PHE A 121 -26.63 -0.93 4.07
CA PHE A 121 -26.67 -1.90 5.16
C PHE A 121 -26.33 -3.36 4.79
N GLN A 122 -25.93 -3.64 3.56
CA GLN A 122 -25.45 -4.97 3.22
C GLN A 122 -24.04 -5.18 3.81
N PRO A 123 -23.79 -6.29 4.54
CA PRO A 123 -22.46 -6.61 5.04
C PRO A 123 -21.46 -6.77 3.90
N LEU A 124 -20.24 -6.30 4.13
CA LEU A 124 -19.10 -6.51 3.21
C LEU A 124 -18.45 -7.86 3.51
N ASP A 125 -19.03 -8.95 2.97
CA ASP A 125 -18.52 -10.31 3.17
C ASP A 125 -17.34 -10.60 2.24
N TYR A 126 -16.30 -11.20 2.79
CA TYR A 126 -15.12 -11.66 2.06
C TYR A 126 -14.58 -12.95 2.67
N SER A 127 -14.23 -13.90 1.82
CA SER A 127 -13.53 -15.13 2.18
C SER A 127 -12.34 -15.33 1.22
N ASP A 128 -11.19 -15.74 1.75
CA ASP A 128 -10.00 -16.00 0.95
C ASP A 128 -10.30 -17.03 -0.16
N GLY A 129 -9.77 -16.76 -1.35
CA GLY A 129 -9.93 -17.65 -2.52
C GLY A 129 -11.29 -17.60 -3.20
N THR A 130 -12.22 -16.73 -2.77
CA THR A 130 -13.54 -16.57 -3.38
C THR A 130 -13.80 -15.16 -3.87
N PHE A 131 -14.52 -15.02 -4.99
CA PHE A 131 -15.01 -13.74 -5.50
C PHE A 131 -16.47 -13.56 -5.09
N SER A 132 -16.73 -12.80 -4.02
CA SER A 132 -18.09 -12.53 -3.56
C SER A 132 -18.66 -11.25 -4.18
N SER A 133 -17.86 -10.19 -4.23
CA SER A 133 -18.20 -8.93 -4.91
C SER A 133 -16.92 -8.20 -5.36
N ASN A 134 -17.05 -7.33 -6.36
CA ASN A 134 -15.89 -6.55 -6.79
C ASN A 134 -15.42 -5.58 -5.70
N LEU A 135 -16.34 -4.96 -4.95
CA LEU A 135 -16.00 -4.06 -3.85
C LEU A 135 -15.09 -4.74 -2.82
N THR A 136 -15.53 -5.87 -2.27
CA THR A 136 -14.77 -6.58 -1.22
C THR A 136 -13.48 -7.19 -1.75
N SER A 137 -13.46 -7.68 -2.99
CA SER A 137 -12.26 -8.21 -3.63
C SER A 137 -11.21 -7.13 -3.88
N VAL A 138 -11.60 -5.92 -4.33
CA VAL A 138 -10.67 -4.80 -4.52
C VAL A 138 -10.08 -4.34 -3.18
N LEU A 139 -10.92 -4.21 -2.14
CA LEU A 139 -10.44 -3.83 -0.82
C LEU A 139 -9.48 -4.86 -0.23
N ALA A 140 -9.81 -6.15 -0.33
CA ALA A 140 -8.95 -7.24 0.14
C ALA A 140 -7.62 -7.30 -0.64
N PHE A 141 -7.67 -7.16 -1.97
CA PHE A 141 -6.49 -7.11 -2.82
C PHE A 141 -5.51 -6.03 -2.36
N TYR A 142 -5.99 -4.77 -2.22
CA TYR A 142 -5.12 -3.68 -1.81
C TYR A 142 -4.65 -3.81 -0.36
N THR A 143 -5.46 -4.35 0.54
CA THR A 143 -5.01 -4.63 1.91
C THR A 143 -3.88 -5.66 1.92
N TYR A 144 -3.98 -6.74 1.14
CA TYR A 144 -2.89 -7.71 1.00
C TYR A 144 -1.65 -7.12 0.31
N MET A 145 -1.82 -6.26 -0.70
CA MET A 145 -0.70 -5.51 -1.29
C MET A 145 -0.02 -4.61 -0.26
N TYR A 146 -0.79 -3.90 0.58
CA TYR A 146 -0.25 -3.07 1.66
C TYR A 146 0.59 -3.90 2.64
N LEU A 147 0.05 -5.02 3.12
CA LEU A 147 0.77 -5.93 4.00
C LEU A 147 2.03 -6.46 3.32
N GLY A 148 1.94 -6.88 2.06
CA GLY A 148 3.07 -7.39 1.29
C GLY A 148 4.21 -6.38 1.21
N LEU A 149 3.92 -5.16 0.75
CA LEU A 149 4.91 -4.09 0.62
C LEU A 149 5.47 -3.67 1.99
N TYR A 150 4.61 -3.56 3.00
CA TYR A 150 5.02 -3.17 4.34
C TYR A 150 6.01 -4.17 4.94
N PHE A 151 5.71 -5.47 4.90
CA PHE A 151 6.60 -6.49 5.46
C PHE A 151 7.89 -6.68 4.64
N ASP A 152 7.89 -6.41 3.33
CA ASP A 152 9.10 -6.41 2.51
C ASP A 152 10.08 -5.29 2.94
N THR A 153 9.62 -4.24 3.63
CA THR A 153 10.53 -3.21 4.16
C THR A 153 11.32 -3.65 5.40
N PHE A 154 10.95 -4.73 6.08
CA PHE A 154 11.60 -5.19 7.31
C PHE A 154 12.52 -6.40 7.13
N SER A 155 12.24 -7.24 6.14
CA SER A 155 13.07 -8.41 5.85
C SER A 155 12.99 -8.80 4.36
N PRO A 156 14.03 -9.43 3.82
CA PRO A 156 14.01 -9.91 2.44
C PRO A 156 12.82 -10.82 2.19
N SER A 157 11.97 -10.44 1.22
CA SER A 157 10.74 -11.17 0.88
C SER A 157 9.77 -11.40 2.06
N GLY A 158 9.80 -10.52 3.09
CA GLY A 158 8.97 -10.66 4.28
C GLY A 158 7.47 -10.61 4.01
N GLY A 159 7.07 -9.94 2.95
CA GLY A 159 5.68 -9.83 2.50
C GLY A 159 5.18 -10.96 1.61
N GLN A 160 5.99 -12.00 1.33
CA GLN A 160 5.67 -13.06 0.36
C GLN A 160 4.28 -13.67 0.57
N ALA A 161 3.92 -14.02 1.80
CA ALA A 161 2.65 -14.66 2.10
C ALA A 161 1.45 -13.77 1.74
N PHE A 162 1.57 -12.46 1.92
CA PHE A 162 0.52 -11.50 1.63
C PHE A 162 0.41 -11.19 0.13
N LEU A 163 1.54 -11.09 -0.57
CA LEU A 163 1.54 -10.94 -2.03
C LEU A 163 0.92 -12.15 -2.72
N VAL A 164 1.15 -13.36 -2.21
CA VAL A 164 0.48 -14.58 -2.68
C VAL A 164 -1.03 -14.49 -2.46
N LYS A 165 -1.49 -14.00 -1.30
CA LYS A 165 -2.92 -13.77 -1.06
C LYS A 165 -3.51 -12.72 -2.00
N ALA A 166 -2.78 -11.65 -2.32
CA ALA A 166 -3.21 -10.69 -3.35
C ALA A 166 -3.38 -11.37 -4.72
N GLN A 167 -2.45 -12.26 -5.10
CA GLN A 167 -2.56 -13.04 -6.34
C GLN A 167 -3.73 -14.04 -6.30
N GLU A 168 -4.05 -14.64 -5.16
CA GLU A 168 -5.23 -15.49 -4.99
C GLU A 168 -6.53 -14.72 -5.23
N VAL A 169 -6.63 -13.47 -4.76
CA VAL A 169 -7.77 -12.58 -5.07
C VAL A 169 -7.88 -12.32 -6.57
N VAL A 170 -6.75 -12.01 -7.24
CA VAL A 170 -6.72 -11.84 -8.70
C VAL A 170 -7.20 -13.10 -9.42
N THR A 171 -6.75 -14.27 -8.96
CA THR A 171 -7.13 -15.57 -9.54
C THR A 171 -8.63 -15.84 -9.38
N ALA A 172 -9.18 -15.59 -8.20
CA ALA A 172 -10.61 -15.75 -7.93
C ALA A 172 -11.48 -14.80 -8.78
N ALA A 173 -10.95 -13.61 -9.10
CA ALA A 173 -11.66 -12.58 -9.86
C ALA A 173 -11.49 -12.69 -11.40
N GLN A 174 -10.82 -13.74 -11.93
CA GLN A 174 -10.57 -13.86 -13.38
C GLN A 174 -11.84 -13.90 -14.24
N ASN A 175 -12.97 -14.35 -13.69
CA ASN A 175 -14.25 -14.41 -14.38
C ASN A 175 -15.17 -13.19 -14.09
N ALA A 176 -14.67 -12.22 -13.31
CA ALA A 176 -15.43 -10.99 -13.03
C ALA A 176 -15.68 -10.19 -14.33
N SER A 177 -16.83 -9.51 -14.35
CA SER A 177 -17.18 -8.58 -15.45
C SER A 177 -16.45 -7.25 -15.33
N GLU A 178 -16.08 -6.88 -14.10
CA GLU A 178 -15.43 -5.63 -13.78
C GLU A 178 -13.96 -5.65 -14.22
N PRO A 179 -13.44 -4.52 -14.72
CA PRO A 179 -12.09 -4.45 -15.28
C PRO A 179 -11.01 -4.51 -14.19
N GLY A 180 -9.77 -4.79 -14.63
CA GLY A 180 -8.57 -4.68 -13.82
C GLY A 180 -8.06 -5.98 -13.22
N TRP A 181 -8.75 -7.10 -13.45
CA TRP A 181 -8.35 -8.41 -12.93
C TRP A 181 -7.61 -9.29 -13.95
N LYS A 182 -7.64 -8.93 -15.22
CA LYS A 182 -7.11 -9.74 -16.32
C LYS A 182 -5.93 -9.07 -16.99
N ALA A 183 -4.99 -9.86 -17.52
CA ALA A 183 -3.80 -9.34 -18.20
C ALA A 183 -4.13 -8.44 -19.39
N PHE A 184 -5.25 -8.71 -20.08
CA PHE A 184 -5.68 -7.96 -21.26
C PHE A 184 -6.58 -6.75 -20.96
N ASP A 185 -6.96 -6.51 -19.69
CA ASP A 185 -7.71 -5.32 -19.28
C ASP A 185 -6.86 -4.03 -19.28
N GLY A 186 -5.59 -4.13 -19.66
CA GLY A 186 -4.62 -3.03 -19.69
C GLY A 186 -3.29 -3.45 -19.06
N THR A 187 -2.30 -2.57 -19.16
CA THR A 187 -0.94 -2.83 -18.62
C THR A 187 -0.72 -2.32 -17.20
N ARG A 188 -1.69 -1.57 -16.63
CA ARG A 188 -1.60 -0.90 -15.33
C ARG A 188 -2.84 -1.19 -14.51
N ASN A 189 -2.92 -2.41 -13.98
CA ASN A 189 -4.07 -2.89 -13.25
C ASN A 189 -3.65 -3.83 -12.11
N ARG A 190 -4.62 -4.36 -11.37
CA ARG A 190 -4.41 -5.25 -10.21
C ARG A 190 -3.71 -6.56 -10.59
N TYR A 191 -4.01 -7.12 -11.77
CA TYR A 191 -3.32 -8.30 -12.28
C TYR A 191 -1.81 -8.04 -12.40
N TRP A 192 -1.42 -6.99 -13.12
CA TRP A 192 -0.01 -6.66 -13.33
C TRP A 192 0.69 -6.19 -12.04
N MET A 193 -0.05 -5.55 -11.13
CA MET A 193 0.52 -5.18 -9.83
C MET A 193 0.96 -6.43 -9.06
N ALA A 194 0.09 -7.43 -8.89
CA ALA A 194 0.43 -8.66 -8.18
C ALA A 194 1.52 -9.46 -8.91
N GLU A 195 1.40 -9.63 -10.24
CA GLU A 195 2.37 -10.35 -11.07
C GLU A 195 3.76 -9.73 -10.95
N ASN A 196 3.88 -8.41 -11.08
CA ASN A 196 5.17 -7.73 -11.07
C ASN A 196 5.94 -7.93 -9.75
N PHE A 197 5.25 -7.90 -8.60
CA PHE A 197 5.89 -8.10 -7.30
C PHE A 197 6.18 -9.58 -6.97
N LEU A 198 5.46 -10.52 -7.57
CA LEU A 198 5.66 -11.95 -7.35
C LEU A 198 6.61 -12.61 -8.34
N ASN A 199 6.82 -12.02 -9.49
CA ASN A 199 7.68 -12.59 -10.53
C ASN A 199 9.14 -12.61 -10.07
N PRO A 200 9.79 -13.78 -10.00
CA PRO A 200 11.20 -13.89 -9.54
C PRO A 200 12.19 -13.06 -10.37
N SER A 201 11.89 -12.85 -11.67
CA SER A 201 12.74 -12.02 -12.53
C SER A 201 12.71 -10.53 -12.19
N ASN A 202 11.80 -10.10 -11.31
CA ASN A 202 11.66 -8.74 -10.80
C ASN A 202 12.05 -8.64 -9.31
N SER A 203 12.79 -9.61 -8.77
CA SER A 203 13.15 -9.65 -7.33
C SER A 203 13.83 -8.37 -6.84
N ALA A 204 14.53 -7.65 -7.73
CA ALA A 204 15.14 -6.36 -7.42
C ALA A 204 14.15 -5.32 -6.86
N LEU A 205 12.86 -5.38 -7.20
CA LEU A 205 11.83 -4.52 -6.61
C LEU A 205 11.71 -4.75 -5.10
N ARG A 206 11.60 -6.01 -4.69
CA ARG A 206 11.43 -6.40 -3.29
C ARG A 206 12.72 -6.22 -2.49
N ASP A 207 13.86 -6.52 -3.11
CA ASP A 207 15.19 -6.25 -2.56
C ASP A 207 15.38 -4.75 -2.29
N PHE A 208 14.89 -3.88 -3.19
CA PHE A 208 14.89 -2.43 -2.98
C PHE A 208 14.10 -2.06 -1.74
N PHE A 209 12.86 -2.55 -1.55
CA PHE A 209 12.05 -2.21 -0.38
C PHE A 209 12.79 -2.52 0.92
N TYR A 210 13.43 -3.68 1.03
CA TYR A 210 14.21 -4.04 2.21
C TYR A 210 15.46 -3.16 2.38
N LYS A 211 16.32 -3.09 1.35
CA LYS A 211 17.61 -2.39 1.43
C LYS A 211 17.40 -0.89 1.68
N TYR A 212 16.51 -0.29 0.91
CA TYR A 212 16.24 1.14 1.00
C TYR A 212 15.67 1.55 2.36
N HIS A 213 14.70 0.80 2.90
CA HIS A 213 14.05 1.18 4.14
C HIS A 213 14.83 0.69 5.36
N ARG A 214 15.11 -0.63 5.45
CA ARG A 214 15.70 -1.19 6.66
C ARG A 214 17.18 -0.87 6.80
N LEU A 215 17.94 -1.02 5.71
CA LEU A 215 19.39 -0.80 5.71
C LEU A 215 19.77 0.64 5.35
N GLY A 216 18.85 1.41 4.73
CA GLY A 216 19.02 2.80 4.37
C GLY A 216 18.36 3.74 5.37
N LEU A 217 17.05 4.03 5.20
CA LEU A 217 16.34 5.05 5.98
C LEU A 217 16.40 4.82 7.48
N ASP A 218 16.22 3.58 7.96
CA ASP A 218 16.25 3.27 9.40
C ASP A 218 17.65 3.45 10.01
N GLU A 219 18.72 3.29 9.23
CA GLU A 219 20.09 3.50 9.71
C GLU A 219 20.48 4.98 9.76
N MET A 220 19.78 5.87 9.05
CA MET A 220 20.10 7.30 9.04
C MET A 220 19.95 7.96 10.41
N TYR A 221 19.20 7.39 11.32
CA TYR A 221 19.09 7.91 12.69
C TYR A 221 20.47 7.93 13.40
N GLU A 222 21.27 6.88 13.23
CA GLU A 222 22.58 6.77 13.88
C GLU A 222 23.71 7.15 12.94
N LYS A 223 23.62 6.82 11.64
CA LYS A 223 24.68 6.92 10.66
C LYS A 223 24.12 7.50 9.34
N VAL A 224 23.90 8.82 9.29
CA VAL A 224 23.24 9.49 8.18
C VAL A 224 23.92 9.16 6.84
N ASP A 225 25.24 9.28 6.75
CA ASP A 225 25.97 9.08 5.49
C ASP A 225 25.93 7.62 5.03
N ALA A 226 26.14 6.66 5.95
CA ALA A 226 26.07 5.23 5.63
C ALA A 226 24.64 4.81 5.22
N GLY A 227 23.62 5.29 5.92
CA GLY A 227 22.22 5.03 5.56
C GLY A 227 21.87 5.58 4.18
N ARG A 228 22.33 6.81 3.86
CA ARG A 228 22.12 7.41 2.54
C ARG A 228 22.86 6.64 1.43
N GLU A 229 24.09 6.22 1.69
CA GLU A 229 24.86 5.37 0.77
C GLU A 229 24.13 4.06 0.46
N ASN A 230 23.58 3.41 1.50
CA ASN A 230 22.77 2.21 1.33
C ASN A 230 21.48 2.47 0.51
N CYS A 231 20.84 3.64 0.70
CA CYS A 231 19.74 4.06 -0.17
C CYS A 231 20.19 4.16 -1.64
N THR A 232 21.33 4.77 -1.90
CA THR A 232 21.88 4.90 -3.26
C THR A 232 22.19 3.54 -3.87
N GLN A 233 22.87 2.66 -3.13
CA GLN A 233 23.22 1.31 -3.60
C GLN A 233 21.98 0.43 -3.86
N SER A 234 20.89 0.66 -3.13
CA SER A 234 19.63 -0.09 -3.34
C SER A 234 19.01 0.18 -4.73
N LEU A 235 19.36 1.30 -5.36
CA LEU A 235 18.87 1.69 -6.70
C LEU A 235 19.58 0.94 -7.83
N ASP A 236 20.74 0.31 -7.62
CA ASP A 236 21.48 -0.40 -8.68
C ASP A 236 20.65 -1.54 -9.28
N GLY A 237 19.95 -2.31 -8.44
CA GLY A 237 19.05 -3.35 -8.88
C GLY A 237 17.86 -2.81 -9.67
N ILE A 238 17.31 -1.66 -9.24
CA ILE A 238 16.20 -0.97 -9.93
C ILE A 238 16.64 -0.46 -11.30
N LYS A 239 17.82 0.15 -11.39
CA LYS A 239 18.41 0.58 -12.66
C LYS A 239 18.59 -0.59 -13.63
N THR A 240 19.15 -1.70 -13.15
CA THR A 240 19.31 -2.92 -13.96
C THR A 240 17.96 -3.46 -14.45
N LEU A 241 16.95 -3.48 -13.56
CA LEU A 241 15.60 -3.91 -13.92
C LEU A 241 14.96 -2.97 -14.95
N PHE A 242 15.11 -1.65 -14.79
CA PHE A 242 14.63 -0.66 -15.75
C PHE A 242 15.24 -0.87 -17.13
N ASN A 243 16.56 -1.09 -17.21
CA ASN A 243 17.26 -1.31 -18.49
C ASN A 243 16.79 -2.58 -19.22
N THR A 244 16.28 -3.57 -18.50
CA THR A 244 15.76 -4.81 -19.10
C THR A 244 14.24 -4.78 -19.34
N LYS A 245 13.50 -4.05 -18.51
CA LYS A 245 12.03 -3.98 -18.51
C LYS A 245 11.52 -2.56 -18.20
N PRO A 246 11.76 -1.56 -19.08
CA PRO A 246 11.42 -0.16 -18.79
C PRO A 246 9.91 0.07 -18.63
N GLU A 247 9.07 -0.76 -19.26
CA GLU A 247 7.60 -0.66 -19.20
C GLU A 247 6.98 -1.32 -17.96
N LEU A 248 7.79 -1.84 -17.03
CA LEU A 248 7.28 -2.56 -15.87
C LEU A 248 6.46 -1.63 -14.97
N PHE A 249 5.18 -1.96 -14.77
CA PHE A 249 4.25 -1.12 -14.00
C PHE A 249 4.73 -0.85 -12.57
N ALA A 250 5.34 -1.84 -11.92
CA ALA A 250 5.86 -1.69 -10.57
C ALA A 250 6.99 -0.66 -10.44
N LEU A 251 7.79 -0.43 -11.50
CA LEU A 251 8.80 0.64 -11.51
C LEU A 251 8.15 2.02 -11.47
N GLN A 252 7.06 2.21 -12.21
CA GLN A 252 6.29 3.44 -12.14
C GLN A 252 5.69 3.65 -10.74
N LEU A 253 5.09 2.59 -10.14
CA LEU A 253 4.56 2.68 -8.77
C LEU A 253 5.64 3.08 -7.77
N LEU A 254 6.86 2.55 -7.93
CA LEU A 254 8.01 2.89 -7.10
C LEU A 254 8.40 4.37 -7.25
N THR A 255 8.58 4.85 -8.49
CA THR A 255 8.99 6.23 -8.73
C THR A 255 7.91 7.23 -8.32
N ASP A 256 6.62 6.92 -8.53
CA ASP A 256 5.50 7.76 -8.08
C ASP A 256 5.43 7.86 -6.54
N ALA A 257 5.79 6.80 -5.83
CA ALA A 257 5.81 6.80 -4.37
C ALA A 257 7.06 7.50 -3.79
N LYS A 258 8.21 7.44 -4.49
CA LYS A 258 9.51 7.79 -3.93
C LYS A 258 10.13 9.09 -4.45
N ARG A 259 9.60 9.67 -5.52
CA ARG A 259 10.19 10.87 -6.15
C ARG A 259 10.52 11.98 -5.17
N ASP A 260 9.55 12.41 -4.40
CA ASP A 260 9.73 13.51 -3.46
C ASP A 260 10.71 13.15 -2.33
N GLU A 261 10.66 11.88 -1.88
CA GLU A 261 11.59 11.36 -0.87
C GLU A 261 13.03 11.35 -1.40
N PHE A 262 13.25 10.90 -2.63
CA PHE A 262 14.57 10.96 -3.28
C PHE A 262 15.07 12.40 -3.38
N ILE A 263 14.22 13.31 -3.84
CA ILE A 263 14.59 14.73 -3.93
C ILE A 263 14.99 15.26 -2.56
N ASN A 264 14.21 15.00 -1.53
CA ASN A 264 14.48 15.51 -0.18
C ASN A 264 15.76 14.95 0.43
N ILE A 265 16.04 13.65 0.27
CA ILE A 265 17.25 13.02 0.82
C ILE A 265 18.51 13.63 0.20
N TYR A 266 18.53 13.80 -1.13
CA TYR A 266 19.74 14.25 -1.85
C TYR A 266 19.86 15.77 -1.98
N SER A 267 18.84 16.53 -1.63
CA SER A 267 18.90 18.01 -1.63
C SER A 267 19.57 18.58 -0.38
N ASP A 268 19.90 17.79 0.64
CA ASP A 268 20.61 18.25 1.83
C ASP A 268 21.99 18.79 1.42
N GLN A 269 22.37 19.93 2.00
CA GLN A 269 23.66 20.60 1.73
C GLN A 269 24.88 19.76 2.14
N LYS A 270 24.70 18.83 3.07
CA LYS A 270 25.78 17.93 3.53
C LYS A 270 26.05 16.77 2.56
N VAL A 271 25.19 16.57 1.58
CA VAL A 271 25.40 15.50 0.58
C VAL A 271 26.51 15.92 -0.39
N PRO A 272 27.56 15.09 -0.58
CA PRO A 272 28.64 15.41 -1.49
C PRO A 272 28.15 15.64 -2.93
N PRO A 273 28.73 16.63 -3.66
CA PRO A 273 28.32 16.91 -5.04
C PRO A 273 28.39 15.70 -5.99
N THR A 274 29.37 14.86 -5.78
CA THR A 274 29.53 13.60 -6.56
C THR A 274 28.40 12.62 -6.31
N GLU A 275 27.94 12.50 -5.07
CA GLU A 275 26.80 11.65 -4.70
C GLU A 275 25.49 12.21 -5.26
N LYS A 276 25.27 13.54 -5.16
CA LYS A 276 24.13 14.23 -5.80
C LYS A 276 24.08 13.92 -7.29
N ALA A 277 25.20 14.08 -7.99
CA ALA A 277 25.27 13.81 -9.43
C ALA A 277 24.98 12.35 -9.77
N THR A 278 25.49 11.40 -8.99
CA THR A 278 25.22 9.96 -9.17
C THR A 278 23.73 9.66 -8.99
N ALA A 279 23.14 10.15 -7.90
CA ALA A 279 21.70 9.97 -7.61
C ALA A 279 20.82 10.55 -8.72
N VAL A 280 21.07 11.79 -9.14
CA VAL A 280 20.31 12.46 -10.22
C VAL A 280 20.40 11.70 -11.54
N ASN A 281 21.58 11.17 -11.88
CA ASN A 281 21.74 10.37 -13.10
C ASN A 281 20.90 9.09 -13.04
N ILE A 282 20.90 8.39 -11.90
CA ILE A 282 20.05 7.20 -11.71
C ILE A 282 18.57 7.56 -11.81
N PHE A 283 18.14 8.62 -11.10
CA PHE A 283 16.72 9.02 -11.10
C PHE A 283 16.23 9.43 -12.49
N LYS A 284 17.04 10.19 -13.26
CA LYS A 284 16.69 10.54 -14.64
C LYS A 284 16.61 9.33 -15.56
N GLU A 285 17.40 8.30 -15.29
CA GLU A 285 17.36 7.06 -16.06
C GLU A 285 16.10 6.24 -15.75
N ILE A 286 15.75 6.05 -14.46
CA ILE A 286 14.61 5.20 -14.07
C ILE A 286 13.26 5.91 -14.11
N ASP A 287 13.23 7.25 -14.15
CA ASP A 287 12.02 8.09 -14.25
C ASP A 287 12.23 9.24 -15.24
N PRO A 288 12.45 8.95 -16.53
CA PRO A 288 12.80 9.97 -17.52
C PRO A 288 11.70 11.02 -17.73
N ALA A 289 10.44 10.65 -17.53
CA ALA A 289 9.30 11.57 -17.66
C ALA A 289 9.35 12.72 -16.65
N ASN A 290 9.98 12.50 -15.48
CA ASN A 290 10.12 13.47 -14.39
C ASN A 290 11.57 13.92 -14.19
N GLY A 291 12.45 13.69 -15.17
CA GLY A 291 13.88 14.01 -15.09
C GLY A 291 14.20 15.46 -14.70
N SER A 292 13.35 16.42 -15.08
CA SER A 292 13.50 17.83 -14.69
C SER A 292 13.28 18.07 -13.19
N SER A 293 12.41 17.32 -12.53
CA SER A 293 12.14 17.44 -11.10
C SER A 293 13.35 17.09 -10.24
N TYR A 294 14.24 16.22 -10.71
CA TYR A 294 15.45 15.82 -10.00
C TYR A 294 16.59 16.83 -10.14
N GLN A 295 16.47 17.82 -11.06
CA GLN A 295 17.52 18.81 -11.26
C GLN A 295 17.72 19.71 -10.02
N VAL A 296 16.67 19.93 -9.23
CA VAL A 296 16.71 20.72 -7.99
C VAL A 296 17.74 20.19 -6.98
N ILE A 297 18.05 18.89 -7.02
CA ILE A 297 19.09 18.27 -6.17
C ILE A 297 20.47 18.90 -6.42
N LEU A 298 20.80 19.18 -7.69
CA LEU A 298 22.09 19.78 -8.06
C LEU A 298 22.16 21.28 -7.78
N GLU A 299 20.99 21.95 -7.69
CA GLU A 299 20.88 23.39 -7.45
C GLU A 299 20.82 23.72 -5.95
N SER A 300 20.57 22.72 -5.10
CA SER A 300 20.55 22.89 -3.64
C SER A 300 21.95 23.20 -3.10
N LYS A 301 22.11 24.44 -2.58
CA LYS A 301 23.36 24.98 -2.02
C LYS A 301 23.39 24.80 -0.51
#